data_b88c7b4a0b59d5853d7dbe7e87eb9c19
#
_entry.id   b88c7b4a0b59d5853d7dbe7e87eb9c19
#
_cell.length_a   1.000
_cell.length_b   1.000
_cell.length_c   1.000
_cell.angle_alpha   90.00
_cell.angle_beta   90.00
_cell.angle_gamma   90.00
#
_symmetry.space_group_name_H-M   'P 1'
#
loop_
_entity.id
_entity.type
_entity.pdbx_description
1 polymer ?
#
loop_
_entity_poly.entity_id
_entity_poly.type
_entity_poly.pdbx_seq_one_letter_code
_entity_poly.pdbx_strand_id
1 'polypeptide(L)'
;MANGKYLWKGIEIVRNSNKSLRRKRCWFFRIVTGFFKVIIALLLLFVLVVGGINLDMIIGGSGRILTQEEATELTDVDYILVLGASVRGTEPSPMLRDRLDVGNSLYEAGVSDTLLMSGDGSDRYYNEVNTMKLYSMNAGVPETQIEEDPLGLCTYDSIRRVIDEYAADKIVIVTQRYHMYRALYIARRLGVEAYGVTSDARHYSDQTSREIREIAARCKDFFMVWLGECSGDTIEKLTDRIEQLSARY
;
A
#
# COMPACT_ATOMS: atom_id res chain seq x y z
N MET A 1 -1.46 81.40 -30.01
CA MET A 1 -2.37 80.24 -30.06
C MET A 1 -1.64 78.87 -30.21
N ALA A 2 -0.41 78.71 -29.79
CA ALA A 2 0.35 77.44 -29.93
C ALA A 2 0.37 76.51 -28.73
N ASN A 3 0.09 77.00 -27.51
CA ASN A 3 0.22 76.22 -26.25
C ASN A 3 -0.86 75.17 -26.01
N GLY A 4 -2.06 75.26 -26.61
CA GLY A 4 -3.13 74.30 -26.38
C GLY A 4 -2.91 72.91 -27.03
N LYS A 5 -2.22 72.85 -28.18
CA LYS A 5 -2.00 71.58 -28.89
C LYS A 5 -1.00 70.66 -28.17
N TYR A 6 -0.03 71.18 -27.45
CA TYR A 6 0.97 70.38 -26.75
C TYR A 6 0.40 69.81 -25.44
N LEU A 7 -0.46 70.56 -24.76
CA LEU A 7 -1.15 70.06 -23.56
C LEU A 7 -2.12 68.87 -23.87
N TRP A 8 -2.87 68.98 -24.97
CA TRP A 8 -3.75 67.89 -25.40
C TRP A 8 -3.01 66.63 -25.82
N LYS A 9 -1.91 66.72 -26.53
CA LYS A 9 -1.04 65.58 -26.87
C LYS A 9 -0.45 64.92 -25.63
N GLY A 10 -0.01 65.64 -24.63
CA GLY A 10 0.52 65.10 -23.37
C GLY A 10 -0.56 64.31 -22.60
N ILE A 11 -1.79 64.82 -22.50
CA ILE A 11 -2.91 64.14 -21.85
C ILE A 11 -3.29 62.85 -22.56
N GLU A 12 -3.26 62.85 -23.91
CA GLU A 12 -3.59 61.70 -24.74
C GLU A 12 -2.54 60.56 -24.61
N ILE A 13 -1.25 60.90 -24.54
CA ILE A 13 -0.15 59.98 -24.33
C ILE A 13 -0.28 59.31 -22.93
N VAL A 14 -0.53 60.10 -21.88
CA VAL A 14 -0.71 59.56 -20.50
C VAL A 14 -1.95 58.70 -20.41
N ARG A 15 -3.05 59.07 -21.05
CA ARG A 15 -4.29 58.26 -21.10
C ARG A 15 -4.09 56.92 -21.83
N ASN A 16 -3.35 56.90 -22.92
CA ASN A 16 -3.04 55.69 -23.70
C ASN A 16 -2.05 54.80 -22.98
N SER A 17 -1.02 55.36 -22.31
CA SER A 17 -0.11 54.64 -21.43
C SER A 17 -0.85 53.92 -20.28
N ASN A 18 -1.74 54.64 -19.60
CA ASN A 18 -2.55 54.06 -18.52
C ASN A 18 -3.51 52.95 -19.02
N LYS A 19 -4.08 53.07 -20.21
CA LYS A 19 -4.88 51.99 -20.84
C LYS A 19 -4.03 50.75 -21.16
N SER A 20 -2.83 50.94 -21.65
CA SER A 20 -1.89 49.83 -21.98
C SER A 20 -1.44 49.08 -20.71
N LEU A 21 -1.14 49.81 -19.64
CA LEU A 21 -0.79 49.25 -18.34
C LEU A 21 -1.94 48.46 -17.69
N ARG A 22 -3.16 49.01 -17.74
CA ARG A 22 -4.38 48.31 -17.33
C ARG A 22 -4.63 47.03 -18.09
N ARG A 23 -4.43 47.03 -19.42
CA ARG A 23 -4.62 45.87 -20.30
C ARG A 23 -3.59 44.77 -19.99
N LYS A 24 -2.30 45.16 -19.79
CA LYS A 24 -1.25 44.22 -19.38
C LYS A 24 -1.52 43.63 -17.99
N ARG A 25 -1.99 44.43 -17.04
CA ARG A 25 -2.35 43.96 -15.69
C ARG A 25 -3.54 43.02 -15.72
N CYS A 26 -4.59 43.31 -16.48
CA CYS A 26 -5.72 42.38 -16.66
C CYS A 26 -5.32 41.08 -17.33
N TRP A 27 -4.44 41.13 -18.34
CA TRP A 27 -3.93 39.92 -19.00
C TRP A 27 -3.09 39.06 -18.07
N PHE A 28 -2.20 39.69 -17.29
CA PHE A 28 -1.41 39.01 -16.25
C PHE A 28 -2.30 38.31 -15.23
N PHE A 29 -3.29 39.00 -14.70
CA PHE A 29 -4.26 38.40 -13.75
C PHE A 29 -5.02 37.22 -14.36
N ARG A 30 -5.39 37.29 -15.64
CA ARG A 30 -6.07 36.17 -16.32
C ARG A 30 -5.17 34.96 -16.47
N ILE A 31 -3.87 35.12 -16.74
CA ILE A 31 -2.91 34.01 -16.79
C ILE A 31 -2.74 33.40 -15.41
N VAL A 32 -2.50 34.22 -14.39
CA VAL A 32 -2.32 33.77 -13.01
C VAL A 32 -3.56 33.00 -12.51
N THR A 33 -4.76 33.56 -12.75
CA THR A 33 -6.00 32.86 -12.37
C THR A 33 -6.23 31.59 -13.18
N GLY A 34 -5.83 31.55 -14.44
CA GLY A 34 -5.85 30.34 -15.29
C GLY A 34 -4.93 29.27 -14.74
N PHE A 35 -3.70 29.63 -14.38
CA PHE A 35 -2.73 28.73 -13.76
C PHE A 35 -3.25 28.12 -12.43
N PHE A 36 -3.81 28.96 -11.55
CA PHE A 36 -4.41 28.46 -10.30
C PHE A 36 -5.59 27.50 -10.54
N LYS A 37 -6.44 27.78 -11.54
CA LYS A 37 -7.53 26.87 -11.90
C LYS A 37 -7.03 25.50 -12.35
N VAL A 38 -5.95 25.47 -13.14
CA VAL A 38 -5.32 24.21 -13.57
C VAL A 38 -4.74 23.45 -12.39
N ILE A 39 -4.04 24.13 -11.48
CA ILE A 39 -3.51 23.49 -10.26
C ILE A 39 -4.64 22.89 -9.43
N ILE A 40 -5.73 23.65 -9.20
CA ILE A 40 -6.89 23.16 -8.44
C ILE A 40 -7.52 21.95 -9.14
N ALA A 41 -7.68 21.99 -10.46
CA ALA A 41 -8.20 20.86 -11.21
C ALA A 41 -7.33 19.60 -11.11
N LEU A 42 -6.00 19.76 -11.17
CA LEU A 42 -5.05 18.65 -10.98
C LEU A 42 -5.08 18.09 -9.56
N LEU A 43 -5.19 18.95 -8.54
CA LEU A 43 -5.35 18.53 -7.15
C LEU A 43 -6.65 17.75 -6.94
N LEU A 44 -7.76 18.24 -7.51
CA LEU A 44 -9.04 17.52 -7.42
C LEU A 44 -8.98 16.17 -8.14
N LEU A 45 -8.35 16.11 -9.32
CA LEU A 45 -8.14 14.85 -10.03
C LEU A 45 -7.28 13.89 -9.22
N PHE A 46 -6.20 14.36 -8.61
CA PHE A 46 -5.35 13.56 -7.73
C PHE A 46 -6.14 12.98 -6.55
N VAL A 47 -6.94 13.80 -5.86
CA VAL A 47 -7.80 13.35 -4.75
C VAL A 47 -8.83 12.32 -5.21
N LEU A 48 -9.43 12.50 -6.39
CA LEU A 48 -10.38 11.54 -6.96
C LEU A 48 -9.71 10.20 -7.30
N VAL A 49 -8.51 10.21 -7.87
CA VAL A 49 -7.76 8.98 -8.20
C VAL A 49 -7.36 8.24 -6.92
N VAL A 50 -6.74 8.94 -5.95
CA VAL A 50 -6.35 8.35 -4.67
C VAL A 50 -7.56 7.82 -3.91
N GLY A 51 -8.64 8.60 -3.85
CA GLY A 51 -9.90 8.19 -3.22
C GLY A 51 -10.52 6.98 -3.90
N GLY A 52 -10.56 6.96 -5.24
CA GLY A 52 -11.08 5.85 -6.04
C GLY A 52 -10.33 4.54 -5.82
N ILE A 53 -8.99 4.57 -5.83
CA ILE A 53 -8.14 3.41 -5.54
C ILE A 53 -8.43 2.86 -4.13
N ASN A 54 -8.43 3.75 -3.12
CA ASN A 54 -8.67 3.34 -1.74
C ASN A 54 -10.07 2.75 -1.55
N LEU A 55 -11.07 3.34 -2.19
CA LEU A 55 -12.46 2.88 -2.11
C LEU A 55 -12.64 1.52 -2.79
N ASP A 56 -12.03 1.28 -3.97
CA ASP A 56 -12.06 -0.02 -4.67
C ASP A 56 -11.49 -1.13 -3.78
N MET A 57 -10.34 -0.88 -3.11
CA MET A 57 -9.74 -1.85 -2.21
C MET A 57 -10.62 -2.15 -1.00
N ILE A 58 -11.22 -1.13 -0.39
CA ILE A 58 -12.08 -1.28 0.79
C ILE A 58 -13.36 -2.05 0.42
N ILE A 59 -14.06 -1.62 -0.62
CA ILE A 59 -15.31 -2.28 -1.05
C ILE A 59 -15.02 -3.71 -1.52
N GLY A 60 -13.99 -3.89 -2.35
CA GLY A 60 -13.63 -5.20 -2.88
C GLY A 60 -13.13 -6.21 -1.85
N GLY A 61 -12.60 -5.74 -0.70
CA GLY A 61 -12.13 -6.58 0.39
C GLY A 61 -13.15 -6.80 1.51
N SER A 62 -14.11 -5.88 1.70
CA SER A 62 -15.00 -5.91 2.89
C SER A 62 -15.83 -7.19 3.02
N GLY A 63 -16.31 -7.75 1.93
CA GLY A 63 -17.09 -8.99 1.91
C GLY A 63 -16.27 -10.28 2.10
N ARG A 64 -14.94 -10.18 2.24
CA ARG A 64 -14.02 -11.30 2.46
C ARG A 64 -13.32 -11.25 3.81
N ILE A 65 -13.67 -10.29 4.65
CA ILE A 65 -13.19 -10.21 6.03
C ILE A 65 -14.19 -10.94 6.91
N LEU A 66 -13.72 -12.00 7.55
CA LEU A 66 -14.51 -12.92 8.38
C LEU A 66 -14.17 -12.73 9.84
N THR A 67 -15.07 -13.16 10.72
CA THR A 67 -14.76 -13.46 12.12
C THR A 67 -13.99 -14.77 12.20
N GLN A 68 -13.44 -15.09 13.38
CA GLN A 68 -12.78 -16.39 13.57
C GLN A 68 -13.78 -17.54 13.42
N GLU A 69 -15.00 -17.37 13.94
CA GLU A 69 -16.08 -18.34 13.82
C GLU A 69 -16.50 -18.59 12.37
N GLU A 70 -16.69 -17.53 11.59
CA GLU A 70 -17.02 -17.66 10.17
C GLU A 70 -15.88 -18.33 9.36
N ALA A 71 -14.64 -18.13 9.76
CA ALA A 71 -13.50 -18.75 9.10
C ALA A 71 -13.45 -20.26 9.30
N THR A 72 -14.03 -20.81 10.38
CA THR A 72 -14.13 -22.27 10.61
C THR A 72 -15.10 -22.97 9.66
N GLU A 73 -15.96 -22.22 8.97
CA GLU A 73 -16.87 -22.77 7.97
C GLU A 73 -16.20 -22.94 6.59
N LEU A 74 -14.99 -22.40 6.41
CA LEU A 74 -14.21 -22.54 5.18
C LEU A 74 -13.70 -23.99 5.05
N THR A 75 -13.69 -24.50 3.84
CA THR A 75 -13.11 -25.81 3.48
C THR A 75 -11.96 -25.61 2.52
N ASP A 76 -11.05 -26.58 2.51
CA ASP A 76 -9.93 -26.62 1.56
C ASP A 76 -9.05 -25.36 1.62
N VAL A 77 -8.75 -24.89 2.82
CA VAL A 77 -7.80 -23.79 3.06
C VAL A 77 -6.39 -24.37 3.14
N ASP A 78 -5.54 -23.99 2.18
CA ASP A 78 -4.16 -24.48 2.11
C ASP A 78 -3.30 -23.94 3.26
N TYR A 79 -3.38 -22.64 3.49
CA TYR A 79 -2.57 -21.97 4.50
C TYR A 79 -3.32 -20.89 5.27
N ILE A 80 -3.00 -20.78 6.57
CA ILE A 80 -3.25 -19.57 7.35
C ILE A 80 -1.99 -18.70 7.21
N LEU A 81 -2.04 -17.66 6.36
CA LEU A 81 -0.94 -16.74 6.12
C LEU A 81 -0.89 -15.66 7.20
N VAL A 82 0.09 -15.75 8.09
CA VAL A 82 0.34 -14.72 9.11
C VAL A 82 1.38 -13.73 8.58
N LEU A 83 0.95 -12.49 8.33
CA LEU A 83 1.85 -11.43 7.84
C LEU A 83 2.68 -10.84 8.98
N GLY A 84 3.97 -10.64 8.76
CA GLY A 84 4.90 -9.99 9.68
C GLY A 84 4.53 -8.53 10.00
N ALA A 85 4.97 -8.04 11.15
CA ALA A 85 4.76 -6.65 11.58
C ALA A 85 6.01 -6.00 12.12
N SER A 86 6.67 -6.61 13.08
CA SER A 86 8.02 -6.29 13.59
C SER A 86 8.34 -7.14 14.82
N VAL A 87 9.63 -7.28 15.12
CA VAL A 87 10.14 -7.89 16.37
C VAL A 87 10.85 -6.87 17.23
N ARG A 88 10.95 -7.14 18.53
CA ARG A 88 11.70 -6.35 19.52
C ARG A 88 12.72 -7.28 20.20
N GLY A 89 13.95 -7.23 19.70
CA GLY A 89 14.95 -8.24 20.09
C GLY A 89 14.50 -9.63 19.61
N THR A 90 14.28 -10.55 20.54
CA THR A 90 13.83 -11.93 20.26
C THR A 90 12.33 -12.15 20.43
N GLU A 91 11.57 -11.09 20.75
CA GLU A 91 10.14 -11.19 21.04
C GLU A 91 9.31 -10.51 19.94
N PRO A 92 8.12 -11.05 19.60
CA PRO A 92 7.21 -10.39 18.69
C PRO A 92 6.74 -9.06 19.29
N SER A 93 6.61 -8.02 18.45
CA SER A 93 5.95 -6.79 18.85
C SER A 93 4.50 -7.08 19.31
N PRO A 94 3.86 -6.20 20.11
CA PRO A 94 2.47 -6.41 20.49
C PRO A 94 1.52 -6.63 19.32
N MET A 95 1.77 -5.96 18.19
CA MET A 95 0.99 -6.11 16.96
C MET A 95 1.21 -7.46 16.29
N LEU A 96 2.46 -7.93 16.24
CA LEU A 96 2.80 -9.24 15.69
C LEU A 96 2.25 -10.36 16.58
N ARG A 97 2.35 -10.20 17.91
CA ARG A 97 1.77 -11.15 18.86
C ARG A 97 0.27 -11.34 18.64
N ASP A 98 -0.48 -10.24 18.50
CA ASP A 98 -1.93 -10.31 18.25
C ASP A 98 -2.25 -11.04 16.93
N ARG A 99 -1.37 -10.94 15.89
CA ARG A 99 -1.52 -11.74 14.66
C ARG A 99 -1.26 -13.22 14.90
N LEU A 100 -0.20 -13.53 15.63
CA LEU A 100 0.17 -14.91 15.94
C LEU A 100 -0.88 -15.60 16.80
N ASP A 101 -1.44 -14.89 17.79
CA ASP A 101 -2.52 -15.41 18.62
C ASP A 101 -3.76 -15.77 17.79
N VAL A 102 -4.16 -14.91 16.85
CA VAL A 102 -5.27 -15.20 15.93
C VAL A 102 -4.91 -16.35 14.98
N GLY A 103 -3.70 -16.35 14.41
CA GLY A 103 -3.25 -17.43 13.53
C GLY A 103 -3.26 -18.80 14.23
N ASN A 104 -2.73 -18.86 15.45
CA ASN A 104 -2.74 -20.08 16.28
C ASN A 104 -4.16 -20.53 16.61
N SER A 105 -5.06 -19.59 16.96
CA SER A 105 -6.47 -19.92 17.22
C SER A 105 -7.19 -20.50 16.01
N LEU A 106 -6.91 -19.97 14.80
CA LEU A 106 -7.48 -20.50 13.56
C LEU A 106 -6.93 -21.90 13.24
N TYR A 107 -5.64 -22.14 13.50
CA TYR A 107 -5.03 -23.45 13.38
C TYR A 107 -5.66 -24.46 14.35
N GLU A 108 -5.79 -24.09 15.61
CA GLU A 108 -6.44 -24.93 16.63
C GLU A 108 -7.91 -25.24 16.29
N ALA A 109 -8.59 -24.30 15.65
CA ALA A 109 -9.96 -24.47 15.17
C ALA A 109 -10.07 -25.32 13.89
N GLY A 110 -8.94 -25.74 13.29
CA GLY A 110 -8.92 -26.61 12.12
C GLY A 110 -9.23 -25.89 10.79
N VAL A 111 -9.02 -24.57 10.72
CA VAL A 111 -9.24 -23.80 9.47
C VAL A 111 -8.25 -24.22 8.37
N SER A 112 -7.02 -24.54 8.76
CA SER A 112 -5.99 -25.18 7.92
C SER A 112 -5.01 -25.95 8.80
N ASP A 113 -4.40 -26.98 8.24
CA ASP A 113 -3.36 -27.77 8.92
C ASP A 113 -1.99 -27.10 8.92
N THR A 114 -1.83 -25.94 8.24
CA THR A 114 -0.53 -25.29 8.10
C THR A 114 -0.59 -23.78 8.29
N LEU A 115 0.29 -23.29 9.16
CA LEU A 115 0.60 -21.86 9.32
C LEU A 115 1.73 -21.48 8.38
N LEU A 116 1.55 -20.45 7.56
CA LEU A 116 2.61 -19.85 6.75
C LEU A 116 3.01 -18.50 7.37
N MET A 117 4.22 -18.43 7.88
CA MET A 117 4.80 -17.24 8.50
C MET A 117 5.57 -16.44 7.47
N SER A 118 5.02 -15.29 7.02
CA SER A 118 5.67 -14.47 5.99
C SER A 118 6.13 -13.13 6.55
N GLY A 119 7.41 -12.84 6.41
CA GLY A 119 8.04 -11.64 6.93
C GLY A 119 9.51 -11.51 6.54
N ASP A 120 10.22 -10.59 7.20
CA ASP A 120 11.65 -10.37 6.95
C ASP A 120 12.49 -11.40 7.73
N GLY A 121 13.09 -12.33 7.00
CA GLY A 121 14.06 -13.30 7.51
C GLY A 121 15.48 -13.09 6.98
N SER A 122 15.74 -11.96 6.34
CA SER A 122 16.97 -11.72 5.57
C SER A 122 18.21 -11.47 6.42
N ASP A 123 18.08 -11.04 7.69
CA ASP A 123 19.20 -10.71 8.55
C ASP A 123 19.34 -11.73 9.71
N ARG A 124 20.59 -12.11 10.01
CA ARG A 124 20.91 -12.99 11.14
C ARG A 124 20.56 -12.36 12.50
N TYR A 125 20.55 -11.04 12.61
CA TYR A 125 20.21 -10.29 13.84
C TYR A 125 18.76 -9.85 13.92
N TYR A 126 18.04 -9.83 12.79
CA TYR A 126 16.64 -9.53 12.70
C TYR A 126 15.95 -10.60 11.87
N ASN A 127 15.48 -11.65 12.52
CA ASN A 127 14.75 -12.73 11.86
C ASN A 127 13.34 -12.79 12.44
N GLU A 128 12.43 -12.07 11.78
CA GLU A 128 11.04 -11.98 12.18
C GLU A 128 10.35 -13.33 12.05
N VAL A 129 10.57 -14.02 10.94
CA VAL A 129 9.91 -15.30 10.62
C VAL A 129 10.29 -16.38 11.63
N ASN A 130 11.57 -16.49 12.00
CA ASN A 130 12.00 -17.42 13.05
C ASN A 130 11.37 -17.08 14.42
N THR A 131 11.19 -15.79 14.76
CA THR A 131 10.51 -15.36 15.98
C THR A 131 9.03 -15.76 15.95
N MET A 132 8.36 -15.61 14.80
CA MET A 132 6.98 -16.02 14.60
C MET A 132 6.82 -17.53 14.79
N LYS A 133 7.69 -18.32 14.16
CA LYS A 133 7.73 -19.78 14.29
C LYS A 133 7.89 -20.21 15.74
N LEU A 134 8.93 -19.70 16.43
CA LEU A 134 9.19 -20.04 17.83
C LEU A 134 8.01 -19.67 18.75
N TYR A 135 7.36 -18.56 18.50
CA TYR A 135 6.18 -18.14 19.26
C TYR A 135 5.03 -19.14 19.11
N SER A 136 4.71 -19.55 17.89
CA SER A 136 3.65 -20.50 17.62
C SER A 136 3.95 -21.92 18.10
N MET A 137 5.22 -22.36 18.01
CA MET A 137 5.66 -23.61 18.61
C MET A 137 5.49 -23.62 20.15
N ASN A 138 5.82 -22.50 20.81
CA ASN A 138 5.60 -22.34 22.24
C ASN A 138 4.11 -22.32 22.62
N ALA A 139 3.22 -21.93 21.70
CA ALA A 139 1.78 -22.01 21.85
C ALA A 139 1.21 -23.42 21.58
N GLY A 140 2.04 -24.38 21.14
CA GLY A 140 1.64 -25.78 20.94
C GLY A 140 1.47 -26.21 19.49
N VAL A 141 1.73 -25.31 18.50
CA VAL A 141 1.68 -25.70 17.09
C VAL A 141 2.92 -26.54 16.75
N PRO A 142 2.78 -27.75 16.19
CA PRO A 142 3.91 -28.57 15.80
C PRO A 142 4.80 -27.88 14.75
N GLU A 143 6.11 -28.04 14.88
CA GLU A 143 7.06 -27.45 13.91
C GLU A 143 6.78 -27.87 12.47
N THR A 144 6.35 -29.10 12.26
CA THR A 144 6.01 -29.66 10.93
C THR A 144 4.78 -29.02 10.28
N GLN A 145 4.01 -28.25 11.02
CA GLN A 145 2.81 -27.53 10.58
C GLN A 145 3.06 -26.03 10.42
N ILE A 146 4.32 -25.60 10.46
CA ILE A 146 4.73 -24.21 10.28
C ILE A 146 5.69 -24.10 9.11
N GLU A 147 5.22 -23.42 8.07
CA GLU A 147 6.05 -23.04 6.91
C GLU A 147 6.59 -21.61 7.09
N GLU A 148 7.81 -21.38 6.61
CA GLU A 148 8.50 -20.11 6.75
C GLU A 148 8.73 -19.45 5.40
N ASP A 149 8.25 -18.22 5.22
CA ASP A 149 8.55 -17.36 4.08
C ASP A 149 9.44 -16.18 4.51
N PRO A 150 10.77 -16.35 4.52
CA PRO A 150 11.71 -15.32 4.97
C PRO A 150 11.93 -14.20 3.93
N LEU A 151 11.36 -14.30 2.75
CA LEU A 151 11.48 -13.34 1.66
C LEU A 151 10.20 -12.54 1.42
N GLY A 152 9.24 -12.62 2.33
CA GLY A 152 8.03 -11.81 2.35
C GLY A 152 8.28 -10.37 2.79
N LEU A 153 9.19 -9.65 2.10
CA LEU A 153 9.65 -8.32 2.48
C LEU A 153 8.58 -7.23 2.28
N CYS A 154 7.60 -7.46 1.45
CA CYS A 154 6.44 -6.63 1.28
C CYS A 154 5.18 -7.48 1.04
N THR A 155 4.00 -6.89 1.22
CA THR A 155 2.73 -7.62 1.10
C THR A 155 2.52 -8.25 -0.29
N TYR A 156 2.99 -7.58 -1.33
CA TYR A 156 2.95 -8.12 -2.69
C TYR A 156 3.81 -9.39 -2.82
N ASP A 157 5.04 -9.36 -2.31
CA ASP A 157 5.94 -10.51 -2.33
C ASP A 157 5.38 -11.67 -1.51
N SER A 158 4.91 -11.41 -0.28
CA SER A 158 4.28 -12.42 0.56
C SER A 158 3.17 -13.18 -0.17
N ILE A 159 2.24 -12.45 -0.81
CA ILE A 159 1.09 -13.06 -1.49
C ILE A 159 1.50 -13.72 -2.81
N ARG A 160 2.44 -13.12 -3.55
CA ARG A 160 2.96 -13.72 -4.78
C ARG A 160 3.66 -15.04 -4.52
N ARG A 161 4.48 -15.09 -3.46
CA ARG A 161 5.21 -16.31 -3.07
C ARG A 161 4.29 -17.41 -2.57
N VAL A 162 3.16 -17.06 -1.94
CA VAL A 162 2.09 -18.02 -1.61
C VAL A 162 1.66 -18.81 -2.84
N ILE A 163 1.57 -18.16 -4.00
CA ILE A 163 1.18 -18.79 -5.26
C ILE A 163 2.37 -19.50 -5.90
N ASP A 164 3.49 -18.79 -6.07
CA ASP A 164 4.62 -19.25 -6.89
C ASP A 164 5.45 -20.34 -6.19
N GLU A 165 5.62 -20.25 -4.86
CA GLU A 165 6.50 -21.15 -4.08
C GLU A 165 5.71 -22.19 -3.28
N TYR A 166 4.53 -21.82 -2.76
CA TYR A 166 3.72 -22.68 -1.90
C TYR A 166 2.52 -23.29 -2.63
N ALA A 167 2.31 -22.92 -3.89
CA ALA A 167 1.26 -23.45 -4.79
C ALA A 167 -0.15 -23.44 -4.16
N ALA A 168 -0.47 -22.42 -3.37
CA ALA A 168 -1.74 -22.30 -2.69
C ALA A 168 -2.83 -21.75 -3.61
N ASP A 169 -4.00 -22.37 -3.56
CA ASP A 169 -5.21 -21.95 -4.26
C ASP A 169 -6.12 -21.12 -3.35
N LYS A 170 -6.19 -21.47 -2.05
CA LYS A 170 -7.03 -20.81 -1.05
C LYS A 170 -6.27 -20.53 0.27
N ILE A 171 -6.34 -19.29 0.74
CA ILE A 171 -5.66 -18.87 1.98
C ILE A 171 -6.56 -18.04 2.90
N VAL A 172 -6.25 -18.09 4.20
CA VAL A 172 -6.77 -17.14 5.19
C VAL A 172 -5.63 -16.24 5.66
N ILE A 173 -5.76 -14.94 5.38
CA ILE A 173 -4.75 -13.92 5.74
C ILE A 173 -5.05 -13.38 7.13
N VAL A 174 -4.03 -13.33 8.00
CA VAL A 174 -4.12 -12.75 9.34
C VAL A 174 -3.29 -11.47 9.42
N THR A 175 -3.96 -10.35 9.64
CA THR A 175 -3.33 -9.03 9.82
C THR A 175 -4.32 -8.04 10.42
N GLN A 176 -3.91 -6.78 10.71
CA GLN A 176 -4.82 -5.74 11.19
C GLN A 176 -5.74 -5.24 10.07
N ARG A 177 -6.95 -4.77 10.45
CA ARG A 177 -8.00 -4.33 9.51
C ARG A 177 -7.54 -3.28 8.50
N TYR A 178 -6.76 -2.28 8.94
CA TYR A 178 -6.29 -1.23 8.03
C TYR A 178 -5.42 -1.76 6.89
N HIS A 179 -4.66 -2.84 7.15
CA HIS A 179 -3.78 -3.53 6.21
C HIS A 179 -4.53 -4.59 5.37
N MET A 180 -5.56 -5.21 5.95
CA MET A 180 -6.31 -6.33 5.37
C MET A 180 -6.87 -6.02 3.97
N TYR A 181 -7.44 -4.83 3.78
CA TYR A 181 -8.00 -4.44 2.48
C TYR A 181 -6.97 -4.48 1.35
N ARG A 182 -5.74 -4.07 1.63
CA ARG A 182 -4.63 -4.10 0.68
C ARG A 182 -4.16 -5.52 0.40
N ALA A 183 -4.02 -6.35 1.41
CA ALA A 183 -3.64 -7.75 1.27
C ALA A 183 -4.68 -8.52 0.42
N LEU A 184 -5.96 -8.40 0.72
CA LEU A 184 -7.05 -9.02 -0.03
C LEU A 184 -7.13 -8.50 -1.48
N TYR A 185 -6.85 -7.22 -1.72
CA TYR A 185 -6.79 -6.67 -3.06
C TYR A 185 -5.68 -7.33 -3.88
N ILE A 186 -4.47 -7.44 -3.33
CA ILE A 186 -3.33 -8.09 -3.99
C ILE A 186 -3.65 -9.55 -4.29
N ALA A 187 -4.16 -10.31 -3.30
CA ALA A 187 -4.54 -11.70 -3.45
C ALA A 187 -5.54 -11.90 -4.60
N ARG A 188 -6.62 -11.12 -4.61
CA ARG A 188 -7.62 -11.15 -5.68
C ARG A 188 -7.02 -10.87 -7.06
N ARG A 189 -6.10 -9.92 -7.16
CA ARG A 189 -5.47 -9.53 -8.43
C ARG A 189 -4.45 -10.55 -8.93
N LEU A 190 -3.79 -11.24 -8.03
CA LEU A 190 -2.86 -12.31 -8.36
C LEU A 190 -3.56 -13.66 -8.59
N GLY A 191 -4.87 -13.77 -8.29
CA GLY A 191 -5.68 -14.92 -8.63
C GLY A 191 -5.79 -15.99 -7.53
N VAL A 192 -5.31 -15.75 -6.31
CA VAL A 192 -5.51 -16.64 -5.17
C VAL A 192 -6.83 -16.33 -4.47
N GLU A 193 -7.58 -17.36 -4.11
CA GLU A 193 -8.77 -17.20 -3.27
C GLU A 193 -8.34 -16.88 -1.84
N ALA A 194 -8.71 -15.69 -1.36
CA ALA A 194 -8.28 -15.24 -0.05
C ALA A 194 -9.42 -14.68 0.77
N TYR A 195 -9.43 -15.03 2.04
CA TYR A 195 -10.25 -14.47 3.09
C TYR A 195 -9.35 -13.85 4.15
N GLY A 196 -9.89 -12.96 4.97
CA GLY A 196 -9.11 -12.28 5.99
C GLY A 196 -9.73 -12.38 7.37
N VAL A 197 -8.92 -12.66 8.40
CA VAL A 197 -9.31 -12.55 9.80
C VAL A 197 -8.48 -11.49 10.46
N THR A 198 -9.13 -10.48 11.06
CA THR A 198 -8.44 -9.32 11.62
C THR A 198 -7.93 -9.58 13.04
N SER A 199 -6.74 -9.08 13.33
CA SER A 199 -6.07 -9.21 14.64
C SER A 199 -6.03 -7.89 15.42
N ASP A 200 -7.13 -7.15 15.42
CA ASP A 200 -7.27 -5.85 16.10
C ASP A 200 -7.69 -6.02 17.57
N ALA A 201 -6.90 -6.75 18.37
CA ALA A 201 -7.20 -7.04 19.78
C ALA A 201 -7.13 -5.78 20.66
N ARG A 202 -6.38 -4.76 20.22
CA ARG A 202 -6.14 -3.51 20.97
C ARG A 202 -5.93 -2.31 20.07
N HIS A 203 -6.00 -1.12 20.65
CA HIS A 203 -5.59 0.10 19.99
C HIS A 203 -4.07 0.30 20.14
N TYR A 204 -3.35 0.49 19.03
CA TYR A 204 -1.90 0.72 19.04
C TYR A 204 -1.58 2.21 19.05
N SER A 205 -0.51 2.61 19.76
CA SER A 205 -0.11 4.03 19.91
C SER A 205 0.08 4.78 18.58
N ASP A 206 0.51 4.07 17.52
CA ASP A 206 0.80 4.64 16.20
C ASP A 206 -0.26 4.33 15.14
N GLN A 207 -1.45 3.89 15.55
CA GLN A 207 -2.48 3.42 14.62
C GLN A 207 -2.87 4.45 13.56
N THR A 208 -3.13 5.70 13.96
CA THR A 208 -3.49 6.78 13.03
C THR A 208 -2.40 7.03 11.98
N SER A 209 -1.13 7.01 12.39
CA SER A 209 0.00 7.17 11.47
C SER A 209 0.07 6.02 10.45
N ARG A 210 -0.22 4.79 10.91
CA ARG A 210 -0.26 3.60 10.05
C ARG A 210 -1.43 3.65 9.06
N GLU A 211 -2.61 4.06 9.50
CA GLU A 211 -3.79 4.22 8.65
C GLU A 211 -3.56 5.28 7.54
N ILE A 212 -2.92 6.41 7.88
CA ILE A 212 -2.54 7.43 6.88
C ILE A 212 -1.51 6.87 5.89
N ARG A 213 -0.50 6.14 6.38
CA ARG A 213 0.50 5.50 5.53
C ARG A 213 -0.13 4.48 4.58
N GLU A 214 -1.16 3.76 5.02
CA GLU A 214 -1.87 2.78 4.20
C GLU A 214 -2.58 3.41 2.99
N ILE A 215 -3.04 4.66 3.07
CA ILE A 215 -3.60 5.38 1.92
C ILE A 215 -2.57 5.43 0.77
N ALA A 216 -1.34 5.78 1.07
CA ALA A 216 -0.26 5.81 0.10
C ALA A 216 0.21 4.41 -0.32
N ALA A 217 0.28 3.46 0.64
CA ALA A 217 0.66 2.08 0.37
C ALA A 217 -0.33 1.38 -0.57
N ARG A 218 -1.64 1.62 -0.42
CA ARG A 218 -2.68 1.12 -1.34
C ARG A 218 -2.49 1.66 -2.75
N CYS A 219 -2.19 2.95 -2.90
CA CYS A 219 -1.89 3.52 -4.22
C CYS A 219 -0.63 2.88 -4.82
N LYS A 220 0.44 2.71 -4.04
CA LYS A 220 1.67 2.04 -4.49
C LYS A 220 1.35 0.63 -4.98
N ASP A 221 0.71 -0.19 -4.17
CA ASP A 221 0.47 -1.60 -4.48
C ASP A 221 -0.58 -1.78 -5.60
N PHE A 222 -1.48 -0.80 -5.79
CA PHE A 222 -2.35 -0.75 -6.98
C PHE A 222 -1.51 -0.76 -8.25
N PHE A 223 -0.52 0.11 -8.36
CA PHE A 223 0.35 0.17 -9.53
C PHE A 223 1.30 -1.03 -9.60
N MET A 224 1.79 -1.55 -8.48
CA MET A 224 2.68 -2.71 -8.46
C MET A 224 2.03 -3.96 -9.02
N VAL A 225 0.77 -4.22 -8.68
CA VAL A 225 0.00 -5.34 -9.23
C VAL A 225 -0.12 -5.24 -10.76
N TRP A 226 -0.21 -4.03 -11.32
CA TRP A 226 -0.25 -3.82 -12.77
C TRP A 226 1.14 -3.92 -13.44
N LEU A 227 2.20 -3.59 -12.72
CA LEU A 227 3.57 -3.62 -13.24
C LEU A 227 4.26 -4.96 -12.98
N GLY A 228 3.71 -5.80 -12.08
CA GLY A 228 4.22 -7.15 -11.79
C GLY A 228 5.50 -7.20 -10.96
N GLU A 229 5.89 -6.12 -10.25
CA GLU A 229 7.16 -6.05 -9.52
C GLU A 229 7.05 -5.32 -8.18
N CYS A 230 7.76 -5.79 -7.15
CA CYS A 230 7.98 -5.08 -5.90
C CYS A 230 9.21 -4.15 -5.99
N SER A 231 9.12 -2.95 -5.45
CA SER A 231 10.07 -1.84 -5.73
C SER A 231 11.48 -1.98 -5.14
N GLY A 232 11.82 -3.09 -4.48
CA GLY A 232 13.19 -3.35 -4.01
C GLY A 232 14.14 -3.69 -5.16
N ASP A 233 13.68 -4.56 -6.05
CA ASP A 233 14.46 -5.05 -7.20
C ASP A 233 14.28 -4.20 -8.47
N THR A 234 13.29 -3.32 -8.50
CA THR A 234 12.89 -2.61 -9.73
C THR A 234 13.97 -1.66 -10.23
N ILE A 235 14.69 -0.99 -9.31
CA ILE A 235 15.78 -0.08 -9.69
C ILE A 235 16.98 -0.89 -10.21
N GLU A 236 17.32 -1.98 -9.55
CA GLU A 236 18.43 -2.86 -9.94
C GLU A 236 18.14 -3.54 -11.30
N LYS A 237 16.94 -4.12 -11.48
CA LYS A 237 16.50 -4.71 -12.76
C LYS A 237 16.34 -3.69 -13.88
N LEU A 238 15.91 -2.45 -13.61
CA LEU A 238 15.89 -1.37 -14.58
C LEU A 238 17.30 -0.95 -14.97
N THR A 239 18.23 -0.89 -14.01
CA THR A 239 19.64 -0.59 -14.27
C THR A 239 20.26 -1.70 -15.13
N ASP A 240 20.06 -2.95 -14.79
CA ASP A 240 20.53 -4.12 -15.57
C ASP A 240 19.93 -4.14 -16.99
N ARG A 241 18.65 -3.81 -17.14
CA ARG A 241 18.02 -3.71 -18.46
C ARG A 241 18.56 -2.55 -19.29
N ILE A 242 18.82 -1.40 -18.66
CA ILE A 242 19.44 -0.25 -19.32
C ILE A 242 20.88 -0.60 -19.75
N GLU A 243 21.65 -1.28 -18.90
CA GLU A 243 22.99 -1.75 -19.22
C GLU A 243 22.98 -2.79 -20.35
N GLN A 244 22.06 -3.76 -20.34
CA GLN A 244 21.88 -4.72 -21.42
C GLN A 244 21.47 -4.07 -22.75
N LEU A 245 20.67 -3.01 -22.71
CA LEU A 245 20.30 -2.26 -23.90
C LEU A 245 21.47 -1.41 -24.39
N SER A 246 22.26 -0.80 -23.50
CA SER A 246 23.45 -0.01 -23.85
C SER A 246 24.61 -0.87 -24.41
N ALA A 247 24.69 -2.14 -24.00
CA ALA A 247 25.70 -3.09 -24.52
C ALA A 247 25.34 -3.67 -25.91
N ARG A 248 24.16 -3.38 -26.43
CA ARG A 248 23.70 -3.83 -27.78
C ARG A 248 23.89 -2.79 -28.87
N TYR A 249 24.32 -1.58 -28.49
CA TYR A 249 24.68 -0.49 -29.42
C TYR A 249 26.14 -0.06 -29.25
#